data_9e51d824cb1acedb00922b9f2d9032f9
#
_entry.id   9e51d824cb1acedb00922b9f2d9032f9
#
_cell.length_a   1.000
_cell.length_b   1.000
_cell.length_c   1.000
_cell.angle_alpha   90.00
_cell.angle_beta   90.00
_cell.angle_gamma   90.00
#
_symmetry.space_group_name_H-M   'P 1'
#
loop_
_entity.id
_entity.type
_entity.pdbx_description
1 polymer ?
#
loop_
_entity_poly.entity_id
_entity_poly.type
_entity_poly.pdbx_seq_one_letter_code
_entity_poly.pdbx_strand_id
1 'polypeptide(L)'
;MRVVVLYGQMSQKKSVDEQDGLVQVESVANALSALNHDPVPVSFSLDVKKTLQLLSSIQPSVVFNLVESIDGRGHLIHLAPSILDAMNLPYTGAGTDAIYTTSNKVLAKQLLRGARIPTPAFVTPEDVGRKQLPLFKPCIIKSVWEHGSVGIDADSVVFPKTSEQLTLEMSQRRYQLGGACFAEAFVEGREFNLSLLAQNNDNTPQVLPLAEICFENYSRDQYRIVDYKAKWESESFEYQNTVRTFDFPAQDRPLLAKIQKIGKECWKVFKLKGYARVDFRVDASGNPWVLEVNANPCIAPDSGFVAAAHKAGLSFQHLIGRILYGPIMQFEDRCFPESDTFSWKIAVNE
;
A
#
# COMPACT_ATOMS: atom_id res chain seq x y z
N MET A 1 10.33 -5.90 24.92
CA MET A 1 11.50 -5.61 24.06
C MET A 1 11.41 -4.18 23.55
N ARG A 2 12.57 -3.60 23.18
CA ARG A 2 12.62 -2.26 22.59
C ARG A 2 12.30 -2.33 21.10
N VAL A 3 11.31 -1.55 20.67
CA VAL A 3 10.81 -1.52 19.30
C VAL A 3 10.93 -0.09 18.76
N VAL A 4 11.75 0.13 17.75
CA VAL A 4 11.74 1.41 17.04
C VAL A 4 10.53 1.48 16.14
N VAL A 5 9.71 2.53 16.27
CA VAL A 5 8.63 2.85 15.33
C VAL A 5 9.18 3.85 14.33
N LEU A 6 9.61 3.35 13.16
CA LEU A 6 10.29 4.15 12.13
C LEU A 6 9.27 4.75 11.17
N TYR A 7 9.28 6.07 11.00
CA TYR A 7 8.37 6.79 10.10
C TYR A 7 9.14 7.83 9.27
N GLY A 8 8.60 8.21 8.12
CA GLY A 8 9.26 9.18 7.24
C GLY A 8 9.29 10.59 7.84
N GLN A 9 10.38 11.31 7.63
CA GLN A 9 10.45 12.73 7.95
C GLN A 9 9.42 13.47 7.10
N MET A 10 8.61 14.28 7.75
CA MET A 10 7.60 15.10 7.08
C MET A 10 8.23 16.22 6.27
N SER A 11 7.53 16.62 5.21
CA SER A 11 7.83 17.82 4.45
C SER A 11 7.60 19.08 5.30
N GLN A 12 8.19 20.21 4.89
CA GLN A 12 7.99 21.49 5.57
C GLN A 12 6.52 21.96 5.53
N LYS A 13 5.74 21.54 4.53
CA LYS A 13 4.35 21.97 4.33
C LYS A 13 3.32 21.13 5.10
N LYS A 14 3.71 19.99 5.66
CA LYS A 14 2.84 19.09 6.44
C LYS A 14 1.45 18.89 5.80
N SER A 15 1.40 18.17 4.70
CA SER A 15 0.13 17.83 4.05
C SER A 15 -0.78 16.98 4.96
N VAL A 16 -2.05 16.87 4.63
CA VAL A 16 -3.03 16.13 5.46
C VAL A 16 -2.66 14.64 5.55
N ASP A 17 -2.21 14.05 4.45
CA ASP A 17 -1.73 12.66 4.38
C ASP A 17 -0.48 12.43 5.26
N GLU A 18 0.44 13.42 5.35
CA GLU A 18 1.57 13.34 6.27
C GLU A 18 1.16 13.45 7.76
N GLN A 19 0.10 14.20 8.06
CA GLN A 19 -0.45 14.30 9.42
C GLN A 19 -1.10 12.98 9.85
N ASP A 20 -1.80 12.31 8.95
CA ASP A 20 -2.35 10.97 9.18
C ASP A 20 -1.25 9.95 9.54
N GLY A 21 -0.08 10.06 8.91
CA GLY A 21 1.10 9.28 9.27
C GLY A 21 1.51 9.40 10.75
N LEU A 22 1.33 10.58 11.40
CA LEU A 22 1.59 10.72 12.85
C LEU A 22 0.54 10.01 13.70
N VAL A 23 -0.73 10.08 13.31
CA VAL A 23 -1.80 9.33 13.98
C VAL A 23 -1.50 7.83 13.95
N GLN A 24 -1.02 7.35 12.81
CA GLN A 24 -0.58 5.95 12.66
C GLN A 24 0.57 5.62 13.61
N VAL A 25 1.62 6.46 13.67
CA VAL A 25 2.77 6.26 14.57
C VAL A 25 2.36 6.21 16.03
N GLU A 26 1.54 7.15 16.49
CA GLU A 26 1.04 7.22 17.86
C GLU A 26 0.19 5.98 18.19
N SER A 27 -0.73 5.60 17.31
CA SER A 27 -1.61 4.46 17.51
C SER A 27 -0.83 3.14 17.60
N VAL A 28 0.17 2.96 16.73
CA VAL A 28 1.05 1.78 16.76
C VAL A 28 1.90 1.77 18.02
N ALA A 29 2.48 2.90 18.45
CA ALA A 29 3.26 3.00 19.67
C ALA A 29 2.40 2.65 20.91
N ASN A 30 1.17 3.17 20.98
CA ASN A 30 0.24 2.85 22.05
C ASN A 30 -0.12 1.36 22.08
N ALA A 31 -0.37 0.74 20.93
CA ALA A 31 -0.64 -0.69 20.84
C ALA A 31 0.57 -1.55 21.27
N LEU A 32 1.79 -1.15 20.88
CA LEU A 32 3.02 -1.82 21.31
C LEU A 32 3.24 -1.70 22.82
N SER A 33 2.97 -0.54 23.42
CA SER A 33 3.02 -0.34 24.87
C SER A 33 2.00 -1.23 25.60
N ALA A 34 0.77 -1.35 25.07
CA ALA A 34 -0.25 -2.25 25.61
C ALA A 34 0.13 -3.74 25.50
N LEU A 35 1.01 -4.09 24.56
CA LEU A 35 1.61 -5.42 24.42
C LEU A 35 2.89 -5.62 25.25
N ASN A 36 3.16 -4.71 26.22
CA ASN A 36 4.34 -4.72 27.08
C ASN A 36 5.69 -4.59 26.32
N HIS A 37 5.71 -3.85 25.22
CA HIS A 37 6.92 -3.44 24.54
C HIS A 37 7.29 -1.98 24.89
N ASP A 38 8.56 -1.60 24.58
CA ASP A 38 9.11 -0.25 24.75
C ASP A 38 9.22 0.41 23.35
N PRO A 39 8.17 1.11 22.88
CA PRO A 39 8.20 1.75 21.56
C PRO A 39 8.99 3.05 21.59
N VAL A 40 9.88 3.22 20.61
CA VAL A 40 10.68 4.44 20.43
C VAL A 40 10.39 5.00 19.03
N PRO A 41 9.56 6.04 18.88
CA PRO A 41 9.34 6.69 17.59
C PRO A 41 10.62 7.34 17.06
N VAL A 42 10.98 7.05 15.82
CA VAL A 42 12.17 7.58 15.14
C VAL A 42 11.81 8.07 13.75
N SER A 43 12.13 9.33 13.45
CA SER A 43 11.96 9.89 12.11
C SER A 43 13.12 9.50 11.20
N PHE A 44 12.80 8.92 10.06
CA PHE A 44 13.75 8.60 9.01
C PHE A 44 13.90 9.78 8.05
N SER A 45 15.14 10.23 7.84
CA SER A 45 15.45 11.35 6.96
C SER A 45 16.55 11.00 5.95
N LEU A 46 16.79 11.89 4.99
CA LEU A 46 17.92 11.76 4.06
C LEU A 46 19.30 11.98 4.71
N ASP A 47 19.35 12.47 5.95
CA ASP A 47 20.56 12.39 6.79
C ASP A 47 20.71 10.93 7.30
N VAL A 48 21.13 10.06 6.38
CA VAL A 48 21.30 8.63 6.64
C VAL A 48 22.28 8.39 7.78
N LYS A 49 23.35 9.19 7.87
CA LYS A 49 24.36 9.07 8.94
C LYS A 49 23.72 9.25 10.31
N LYS A 50 22.88 10.25 10.47
CA LYS A 50 22.14 10.52 11.72
C LYS A 50 21.21 9.36 12.06
N THR A 51 20.47 8.84 11.08
CA THR A 51 19.57 7.70 11.28
C THR A 51 20.35 6.46 11.73
N LEU A 52 21.48 6.13 11.08
CA LEU A 52 22.34 5.01 11.46
C LEU A 52 22.87 5.15 12.90
N GLN A 53 23.36 6.34 13.27
CA GLN A 53 23.85 6.63 14.63
C GLN A 53 22.76 6.45 15.67
N LEU A 54 21.55 6.96 15.38
CA LEU A 54 20.42 6.86 16.29
C LEU A 54 19.97 5.41 16.49
N LEU A 55 19.78 4.64 15.42
CA LEU A 55 19.44 3.22 15.50
C LEU A 55 20.51 2.41 16.25
N SER A 56 21.79 2.68 15.98
CA SER A 56 22.91 2.05 16.70
C SER A 56 22.94 2.38 18.19
N SER A 57 22.54 3.60 18.58
CA SER A 57 22.49 4.00 20.00
C SER A 57 21.28 3.42 20.73
N ILE A 58 20.14 3.27 20.04
CA ILE A 58 18.90 2.70 20.61
C ILE A 58 19.03 1.17 20.76
N GLN A 59 19.73 0.50 19.85
CA GLN A 59 19.85 -0.96 19.81
C GLN A 59 18.49 -1.67 19.87
N PRO A 60 17.57 -1.41 18.91
CA PRO A 60 16.26 -2.01 18.94
C PRO A 60 16.30 -3.52 18.69
N SER A 61 15.42 -4.27 19.33
CA SER A 61 15.23 -5.69 19.02
C SER A 61 14.58 -5.90 17.64
N VAL A 62 13.74 -4.95 17.21
CA VAL A 62 13.03 -4.95 15.93
C VAL A 62 12.63 -3.52 15.57
N VAL A 63 12.51 -3.24 14.28
CA VAL A 63 12.01 -1.97 13.76
C VAL A 63 10.61 -2.16 13.18
N PHE A 64 9.63 -1.44 13.70
CA PHE A 64 8.30 -1.36 13.10
C PHE A 64 8.33 -0.29 12.02
N ASN A 65 8.35 -0.70 10.74
CA ASN A 65 8.56 0.19 9.61
C ASN A 65 7.24 0.76 9.09
N LEU A 66 7.01 2.06 9.32
CA LEU A 66 5.86 2.84 8.86
C LEU A 66 6.25 3.93 7.84
N VAL A 67 7.40 3.79 7.16
CA VAL A 67 7.86 4.81 6.21
C VAL A 67 7.04 4.72 4.93
N GLU A 68 6.18 5.72 4.69
CA GLU A 68 5.35 5.84 3.48
C GLU A 68 5.84 6.94 2.52
N SER A 69 6.63 7.89 3.03
CA SER A 69 7.34 8.91 2.24
C SER A 69 8.58 9.37 2.99
N ILE A 70 9.52 10.01 2.31
CA ILE A 70 10.68 10.67 2.92
C ILE A 70 10.74 12.08 2.34
N ASP A 71 10.54 13.08 3.17
CA ASP A 71 10.48 14.50 2.76
C ASP A 71 9.43 14.70 1.63
N GLY A 72 8.24 14.10 1.80
CA GLY A 72 7.15 14.15 0.83
C GLY A 72 7.40 13.39 -0.47
N ARG A 73 8.39 12.48 -0.52
CA ARG A 73 8.79 11.76 -1.74
C ARG A 73 8.54 10.26 -1.60
N GLY A 74 7.53 9.76 -2.27
CA GLY A 74 7.18 8.33 -2.26
C GLY A 74 8.24 7.42 -2.91
N HIS A 75 8.99 7.91 -3.90
CA HIS A 75 10.02 7.11 -4.58
C HIS A 75 11.23 6.73 -3.69
N LEU A 76 11.39 7.38 -2.52
CA LEU A 76 12.52 7.14 -1.61
C LEU A 76 12.22 6.13 -0.50
N ILE A 77 11.00 5.66 -0.36
CA ILE A 77 10.60 4.81 0.77
C ILE A 77 11.39 3.51 0.89
N HIS A 78 11.93 3.00 -0.22
CA HIS A 78 12.77 1.79 -0.25
C HIS A 78 14.11 1.96 0.47
N LEU A 79 14.55 3.20 0.74
CA LEU A 79 15.78 3.46 1.49
C LEU A 79 15.67 2.99 2.95
N ALA A 80 14.49 3.06 3.55
CA ALA A 80 14.30 2.60 4.92
C ALA A 80 14.61 1.10 5.08
N PRO A 81 13.93 0.16 4.41
CA PRO A 81 14.29 -1.25 4.50
C PRO A 81 15.69 -1.56 4.00
N SER A 82 16.23 -0.83 3.00
CA SER A 82 17.61 -1.03 2.53
C SER A 82 18.66 -0.78 3.62
N ILE A 83 18.45 0.25 4.42
CA ILE A 83 19.33 0.57 5.54
C ILE A 83 19.19 -0.45 6.67
N LEU A 84 17.96 -0.88 6.96
CA LEU A 84 17.71 -1.91 7.97
C LEU A 84 18.33 -3.26 7.58
N ASP A 85 18.25 -3.63 6.29
CA ASP A 85 18.95 -4.79 5.72
C ASP A 85 20.48 -4.68 5.91
N ALA A 86 21.07 -3.51 5.59
CA ALA A 86 22.50 -3.27 5.74
C ALA A 86 22.96 -3.30 7.22
N MET A 87 22.08 -2.95 8.16
CA MET A 87 22.34 -3.02 9.60
C MET A 87 22.05 -4.40 10.20
N ASN A 88 21.54 -5.35 9.43
CA ASN A 88 21.02 -6.63 9.91
C ASN A 88 19.98 -6.49 11.04
N LEU A 89 19.16 -5.45 11.00
CA LEU A 89 18.08 -5.22 11.95
C LEU A 89 16.80 -5.89 11.42
N PRO A 90 16.12 -6.73 12.22
CA PRO A 90 14.81 -7.24 11.85
C PRO A 90 13.79 -6.09 11.81
N TYR A 91 12.90 -6.12 10.81
CA TYR A 91 11.86 -5.10 10.64
C TYR A 91 10.55 -5.67 10.11
N THR A 92 9.46 -4.97 10.37
CA THR A 92 8.11 -5.36 9.94
C THR A 92 7.85 -4.96 8.49
N GLY A 93 6.92 -5.68 7.84
CA GLY A 93 6.46 -5.38 6.49
C GLY A 93 7.34 -6.01 5.41
N ALA A 94 7.21 -5.49 4.21
CA ALA A 94 7.87 -6.00 3.03
C ALA A 94 9.34 -5.56 2.93
N GLY A 95 10.17 -6.39 2.29
CA GLY A 95 11.59 -6.09 2.06
C GLY A 95 11.82 -5.03 0.98
N THR A 96 13.07 -4.60 0.85
CA THR A 96 13.52 -3.56 -0.08
C THR A 96 13.02 -3.75 -1.50
N ASP A 97 13.17 -4.96 -2.07
CA ASP A 97 12.77 -5.26 -3.45
C ASP A 97 11.27 -5.09 -3.66
N ALA A 98 10.46 -5.58 -2.71
CA ALA A 98 9.01 -5.48 -2.77
C ALA A 98 8.54 -4.03 -2.65
N ILE A 99 9.09 -3.27 -1.70
CA ILE A 99 8.79 -1.84 -1.54
C ILE A 99 9.14 -1.07 -2.81
N TYR A 100 10.34 -1.26 -3.37
CA TYR A 100 10.78 -0.55 -4.57
C TYR A 100 9.91 -0.89 -5.78
N THR A 101 9.67 -2.18 -6.02
CA THR A 101 8.92 -2.63 -7.20
C THR A 101 7.45 -2.27 -7.15
N THR A 102 6.83 -2.24 -5.97
CA THR A 102 5.42 -1.86 -5.82
C THR A 102 5.22 -0.35 -5.81
N SER A 103 6.19 0.43 -5.30
CA SER A 103 6.12 1.89 -5.29
C SER A 103 6.22 2.48 -6.70
N ASN A 104 6.97 1.86 -7.60
CA ASN A 104 7.01 2.23 -9.01
C ASN A 104 5.83 1.57 -9.75
N LYS A 105 4.73 2.32 -9.95
CA LYS A 105 3.52 1.78 -10.57
C LYS A 105 3.73 1.24 -11.99
N VAL A 106 4.65 1.83 -12.76
CA VAL A 106 5.00 1.34 -14.10
C VAL A 106 5.72 0.00 -14.02
N LEU A 107 6.72 -0.11 -13.14
CA LEU A 107 7.45 -1.35 -12.91
C LEU A 107 6.52 -2.45 -12.36
N ALA A 108 5.66 -2.10 -11.40
CA ALA A 108 4.66 -3.02 -10.86
C ALA A 108 3.76 -3.58 -11.97
N LYS A 109 3.26 -2.72 -12.86
CA LYS A 109 2.43 -3.14 -14.00
C LYS A 109 3.19 -4.01 -15.01
N GLN A 110 4.48 -3.75 -15.23
CA GLN A 110 5.33 -4.60 -16.07
C GLN A 110 5.47 -6.01 -15.47
N LEU A 111 5.71 -6.12 -14.16
CA LEU A 111 5.78 -7.38 -13.45
C LEU A 111 4.44 -8.14 -13.47
N LEU A 112 3.32 -7.44 -13.24
CA LEU A 112 1.98 -8.03 -13.35
C LEU A 112 1.74 -8.62 -14.75
N ARG A 113 2.06 -7.86 -15.82
CA ARG A 113 1.95 -8.36 -17.21
C ARG A 113 2.84 -9.58 -17.46
N GLY A 114 4.10 -9.54 -17.00
CA GLY A 114 5.03 -10.67 -17.11
C GLY A 114 4.51 -11.93 -16.44
N ALA A 115 3.82 -11.77 -15.32
CA ALA A 115 3.16 -12.85 -14.57
C ALA A 115 1.76 -13.21 -15.10
N ARG A 116 1.28 -12.56 -16.17
CA ARG A 116 -0.08 -12.71 -16.74
C ARG A 116 -1.20 -12.37 -15.76
N ILE A 117 -0.94 -11.48 -14.82
CA ILE A 117 -1.94 -10.92 -13.91
C ILE A 117 -2.61 -9.73 -14.60
N PRO A 118 -3.96 -9.69 -14.67
CA PRO A 118 -4.67 -8.61 -15.33
C PRO A 118 -4.39 -7.25 -14.67
N THR A 119 -3.91 -6.30 -15.44
CA THR A 119 -3.76 -4.88 -15.06
C THR A 119 -4.15 -4.01 -16.26
N PRO A 120 -4.73 -2.80 -16.07
CA PRO A 120 -5.12 -1.95 -17.18
C PRO A 120 -3.95 -1.70 -18.13
N ALA A 121 -4.25 -1.58 -19.41
CA ALA A 121 -3.26 -1.18 -20.41
C ALA A 121 -2.72 0.21 -20.08
N PHE A 122 -1.42 0.42 -20.22
CA PHE A 122 -0.76 1.67 -19.84
C PHE A 122 0.33 2.06 -20.83
N VAL A 123 0.67 3.34 -20.82
CA VAL A 123 1.75 3.96 -21.61
C VAL A 123 2.50 4.96 -20.75
N THR A 124 3.80 5.05 -20.98
CA THR A 124 4.67 6.10 -20.44
C THR A 124 4.89 7.22 -21.46
N PRO A 125 5.39 8.39 -21.09
CA PRO A 125 5.75 9.43 -22.05
C PRO A 125 6.73 8.96 -23.13
N GLU A 126 7.67 8.07 -22.78
CA GLU A 126 8.65 7.48 -23.69
C GLU A 126 8.00 6.53 -24.71
N ASP A 127 6.93 5.83 -24.31
CA ASP A 127 6.20 4.93 -25.21
C ASP A 127 5.41 5.70 -26.26
N VAL A 128 4.77 6.81 -25.86
CA VAL A 128 3.93 7.63 -26.76
C VAL A 128 4.75 8.17 -27.93
N GLY A 129 6.01 8.51 -27.71
CA GLY A 129 6.91 8.99 -28.77
C GLY A 129 7.44 7.92 -29.72
N ARG A 130 7.31 6.63 -29.40
CA ARG A 130 7.95 5.53 -30.13
C ARG A 130 7.01 4.63 -30.92
N LYS A 131 5.71 4.63 -30.64
CA LYS A 131 4.73 3.71 -31.26
C LYS A 131 3.41 4.41 -31.55
N GLN A 132 2.76 4.03 -32.65
CA GLN A 132 1.30 4.23 -32.78
C GLN A 132 0.62 3.31 -31.77
N LEU A 133 0.44 3.82 -30.55
CA LEU A 133 -0.22 3.07 -29.48
C LEU A 133 -1.73 3.18 -29.65
N PRO A 134 -2.49 2.12 -29.40
CA PRO A 134 -3.93 2.22 -29.29
C PRO A 134 -4.23 3.21 -28.16
N LEU A 135 -4.87 4.33 -28.50
CA LEU A 135 -5.35 5.27 -27.50
C LEU A 135 -6.51 4.61 -26.75
N PHE A 136 -6.32 4.40 -25.46
CA PHE A 136 -7.41 3.97 -24.59
C PHE A 136 -8.30 5.19 -24.29
N LYS A 137 -9.58 5.05 -24.41
CA LYS A 137 -10.54 6.11 -24.12
C LYS A 137 -11.68 5.58 -23.28
N PRO A 138 -11.91 6.16 -22.11
CA PRO A 138 -11.09 7.13 -21.39
C PRO A 138 -9.78 6.55 -20.87
N CYS A 139 -8.81 7.41 -20.54
CA CYS A 139 -7.63 7.03 -19.78
C CYS A 139 -7.45 7.95 -18.57
N ILE A 140 -6.73 7.46 -17.55
CA ILE A 140 -6.40 8.23 -16.36
C ILE A 140 -4.90 8.43 -16.26
N ILE A 141 -4.48 9.68 -15.99
CA ILE A 141 -3.07 10.04 -15.81
C ILE A 141 -2.75 10.01 -14.32
N LYS A 142 -1.72 9.25 -13.96
CA LYS A 142 -1.33 9.00 -12.56
C LYS A 142 0.16 9.24 -12.34
N SER A 143 0.53 9.56 -11.10
CA SER A 143 1.93 9.53 -10.66
C SER A 143 2.51 8.13 -10.76
N VAL A 144 3.78 8.03 -11.15
CA VAL A 144 4.54 6.78 -11.11
C VAL A 144 4.83 6.37 -9.67
N TRP A 145 5.11 7.34 -8.77
CA TRP A 145 5.69 7.08 -7.46
C TRP A 145 4.81 7.46 -6.27
N GLU A 146 3.96 8.48 -6.44
CA GLU A 146 3.18 8.98 -5.31
C GLU A 146 2.03 8.06 -4.96
N HIS A 147 1.82 7.85 -3.68
CA HIS A 147 0.75 7.05 -3.08
C HIS A 147 -0.40 7.95 -2.61
N GLY A 148 -1.45 7.37 -2.01
CA GLY A 148 -2.50 8.14 -1.35
C GLY A 148 -3.36 9.00 -2.27
N SER A 149 -3.45 8.71 -3.57
CA SER A 149 -4.18 9.50 -4.58
C SER A 149 -3.64 10.93 -4.77
N VAL A 150 -2.39 11.20 -4.40
CA VAL A 150 -1.76 12.52 -4.59
C VAL A 150 -1.83 12.92 -6.06
N GLY A 151 -2.39 14.11 -6.32
CA GLY A 151 -2.57 14.67 -7.66
C GLY A 151 -3.65 14.00 -8.53
N ILE A 152 -4.46 13.10 -7.95
CA ILE A 152 -5.63 12.52 -8.62
C ILE A 152 -6.87 13.34 -8.29
N ASP A 153 -7.57 13.76 -9.34
CA ASP A 153 -8.81 14.53 -9.33
C ASP A 153 -9.70 14.12 -10.53
N ALA A 154 -10.85 14.74 -10.68
CA ALA A 154 -11.75 14.49 -11.81
C ALA A 154 -11.09 14.76 -13.18
N ASP A 155 -10.20 15.75 -13.26
CA ASP A 155 -9.47 16.10 -14.47
C ASP A 155 -8.35 15.11 -14.82
N SER A 156 -8.06 14.15 -13.94
CA SER A 156 -7.10 13.07 -14.19
C SER A 156 -7.61 12.08 -15.26
N VAL A 157 -8.93 12.04 -15.50
CA VAL A 157 -9.54 11.22 -16.55
C VAL A 157 -9.66 12.04 -17.83
N VAL A 158 -8.94 11.63 -18.86
CA VAL A 158 -8.81 12.37 -20.12
C VAL A 158 -9.24 11.55 -21.34
N PHE A 159 -9.60 12.23 -22.43
CA PHE A 159 -10.09 11.64 -23.69
C PHE A 159 -9.22 12.06 -24.88
N PRO A 160 -7.94 11.71 -24.91
CA PRO A 160 -7.04 12.14 -25.95
C PRO A 160 -7.50 11.60 -27.32
N LYS A 161 -7.49 12.46 -28.34
CA LYS A 161 -7.82 12.06 -29.72
C LYS A 161 -6.59 11.59 -30.47
N THR A 162 -5.41 12.07 -30.07
CA THR A 162 -4.11 11.74 -30.69
C THR A 162 -3.06 11.49 -29.62
N SER A 163 -1.95 10.87 -30.02
CA SER A 163 -0.79 10.65 -29.13
C SER A 163 -0.17 11.96 -28.67
N GLU A 164 -0.15 12.99 -29.52
CA GLU A 164 0.36 14.33 -29.20
C GLU A 164 -0.49 14.99 -28.11
N GLN A 165 -1.81 14.86 -28.20
CA GLN A 165 -2.70 15.36 -27.16
C GLN A 165 -2.45 14.67 -25.83
N LEU A 166 -2.31 13.32 -25.81
CA LEU A 166 -1.99 12.59 -24.59
C LEU A 166 -0.64 13.04 -24.00
N THR A 167 0.37 13.26 -24.86
CA THR A 167 1.68 13.76 -24.42
C THR A 167 1.57 15.13 -23.76
N LEU A 168 0.76 16.03 -24.33
CA LEU A 168 0.52 17.36 -23.78
C LEU A 168 -0.16 17.28 -22.40
N GLU A 169 -1.24 16.50 -22.27
CA GLU A 169 -1.96 16.27 -21.00
C GLU A 169 -1.02 15.72 -19.91
N MET A 170 -0.21 14.72 -20.25
CA MET A 170 0.78 14.14 -19.31
C MET A 170 1.83 15.20 -18.91
N SER A 171 2.30 16.01 -19.85
CA SER A 171 3.28 17.07 -19.58
C SER A 171 2.74 18.15 -18.64
N GLN A 172 1.49 18.55 -18.82
CA GLN A 172 0.82 19.57 -18.00
C GLN A 172 0.63 19.09 -16.55
N ARG A 173 0.27 17.82 -16.36
CA ARG A 173 0.02 17.24 -15.03
C ARG A 173 1.28 16.78 -14.31
N ARG A 174 2.40 16.65 -15.01
CA ARG A 174 3.65 16.08 -14.47
C ARG A 174 4.08 16.69 -13.14
N TYR A 175 4.01 18.02 -13.02
CA TYR A 175 4.46 18.70 -11.79
C TYR A 175 3.59 18.41 -10.59
N GLN A 176 2.27 18.30 -10.77
CA GLN A 176 1.32 17.97 -9.70
C GLN A 176 1.45 16.51 -9.26
N LEU A 177 2.02 15.66 -10.14
CA LEU A 177 2.19 14.22 -9.96
C LEU A 177 3.59 13.81 -9.49
N GLY A 178 4.36 14.71 -8.87
CA GLY A 178 5.69 14.40 -8.33
C GLY A 178 6.78 14.22 -9.40
N GLY A 179 6.58 14.74 -10.61
CA GLY A 179 7.60 14.81 -11.67
C GLY A 179 7.61 13.65 -12.65
N ALA A 180 7.00 12.51 -12.34
CA ALA A 180 6.89 11.35 -13.24
C ALA A 180 5.45 10.84 -13.30
N CYS A 181 4.90 10.68 -14.51
CA CYS A 181 3.53 10.20 -14.70
C CYS A 181 3.44 9.17 -15.83
N PHE A 182 2.34 8.45 -15.85
CA PHE A 182 1.95 7.53 -16.91
C PHE A 182 0.43 7.61 -17.12
N ALA A 183 -0.04 7.18 -18.27
CA ALA A 183 -1.46 7.07 -18.55
C ALA A 183 -1.86 5.59 -18.62
N GLU A 184 -3.00 5.26 -18.03
CA GLU A 184 -3.58 3.91 -18.13
C GLU A 184 -5.04 3.95 -18.58
N ALA A 185 -5.52 2.86 -19.16
CA ALA A 185 -6.92 2.72 -19.51
C ALA A 185 -7.78 2.87 -18.24
N PHE A 186 -8.73 3.80 -18.27
CA PHE A 186 -9.69 3.93 -17.18
C PHE A 186 -10.67 2.77 -17.20
N VAL A 187 -10.67 1.98 -16.15
CA VAL A 187 -11.61 0.87 -15.98
C VAL A 187 -12.80 1.37 -15.20
N GLU A 188 -13.92 1.57 -15.89
CA GLU A 188 -15.19 1.90 -15.26
C GLU A 188 -15.77 0.65 -14.59
N GLY A 189 -16.33 0.81 -13.38
CA GLY A 189 -16.96 -0.28 -12.65
C GLY A 189 -16.74 -0.24 -11.15
N ARG A 190 -16.77 -1.41 -10.52
CA ARG A 190 -16.66 -1.58 -9.06
C ARG A 190 -15.20 -1.50 -8.61
N GLU A 191 -14.95 -0.91 -7.44
CA GLU A 191 -13.61 -0.83 -6.85
C GLU A 191 -13.51 -1.71 -5.60
N PHE A 192 -12.42 -2.48 -5.48
CA PHE A 192 -12.20 -3.40 -4.38
C PHE A 192 -10.79 -3.23 -3.79
N ASN A 193 -10.72 -3.34 -2.46
CA ASN A 193 -9.45 -3.39 -1.74
C ASN A 193 -9.31 -4.75 -1.05
N LEU A 194 -8.25 -5.49 -1.36
CA LEU A 194 -7.92 -6.77 -0.76
C LEU A 194 -6.74 -6.65 0.18
N SER A 195 -6.99 -6.78 1.47
CA SER A 195 -5.94 -6.80 2.50
C SER A 195 -5.41 -8.22 2.72
N LEU A 196 -4.08 -8.33 2.77
CA LEU A 196 -3.35 -9.59 2.93
C LEU A 196 -2.43 -9.47 4.15
N LEU A 197 -2.47 -10.45 5.04
CA LEU A 197 -1.68 -10.49 6.27
C LEU A 197 -0.90 -11.80 6.32
N ALA A 198 0.41 -11.74 6.56
CA ALA A 198 1.24 -12.93 6.68
C ALA A 198 0.68 -13.89 7.75
N GLN A 199 0.77 -15.18 7.48
CA GLN A 199 0.55 -16.24 8.47
C GLN A 199 1.90 -16.69 9.02
N ASN A 200 1.91 -17.10 10.26
CA ASN A 200 3.10 -17.67 10.90
C ASN A 200 3.50 -18.96 10.15
N ASN A 201 4.78 -19.10 9.84
CA ASN A 201 5.42 -20.29 9.28
C ASN A 201 5.05 -20.69 7.83
N ASP A 202 4.20 -19.96 7.13
CA ASP A 202 3.88 -20.26 5.74
C ASP A 202 3.94 -18.97 4.93
N ASN A 203 4.58 -19.02 3.77
CA ASN A 203 4.67 -17.88 2.84
C ASN A 203 3.32 -17.56 2.16
N THR A 204 2.24 -18.17 2.66
CA THR A 204 0.88 -17.97 2.18
C THR A 204 0.17 -16.94 3.05
N PRO A 205 -0.34 -15.82 2.50
CA PRO A 205 -1.02 -14.82 3.31
C PRO A 205 -2.42 -15.26 3.71
N GLN A 206 -2.86 -14.86 4.91
CA GLN A 206 -4.27 -14.79 5.22
C GLN A 206 -4.90 -13.68 4.38
N VAL A 207 -5.96 -14.03 3.67
CA VAL A 207 -6.81 -13.05 2.99
C VAL A 207 -7.82 -12.53 4.00
N LEU A 208 -7.76 -11.23 4.30
CA LEU A 208 -8.76 -10.56 5.12
C LEU A 208 -10.06 -10.34 4.33
N PRO A 209 -11.19 -10.06 4.98
CA PRO A 209 -12.43 -9.74 4.30
C PRO A 209 -12.22 -8.67 3.23
N LEU A 210 -12.68 -8.95 2.02
CA LEU A 210 -12.59 -8.05 0.89
C LEU A 210 -13.49 -6.86 1.11
N ALA A 211 -13.01 -5.65 0.86
CA ALA A 211 -13.79 -4.43 0.91
C ALA A 211 -14.15 -3.97 -0.51
N GLU A 212 -15.39 -3.54 -0.72
CA GLU A 212 -15.80 -2.76 -1.88
C GLU A 212 -15.90 -1.29 -1.50
N ILE A 213 -15.43 -0.43 -2.37
CA ILE A 213 -15.61 1.02 -2.29
C ILE A 213 -16.82 1.39 -3.13
N CYS A 214 -17.88 1.83 -2.45
CA CYS A 214 -19.13 2.26 -3.06
C CYS A 214 -19.12 3.77 -3.22
N PHE A 215 -19.56 4.24 -4.39
CA PHE A 215 -19.71 5.66 -4.72
C PHE A 215 -21.20 6.01 -4.67
N GLU A 216 -21.65 6.49 -3.52
CA GLU A 216 -23.03 6.83 -3.26
C GLU A 216 -23.35 8.24 -3.75
N ASN A 217 -24.56 8.47 -4.22
CA ASN A 217 -25.03 9.78 -4.69
C ASN A 217 -24.23 10.44 -5.82
N TYR A 218 -23.25 9.73 -6.42
CA TYR A 218 -22.55 10.25 -7.59
C TYR A 218 -23.47 10.36 -8.79
N SER A 219 -23.44 11.51 -9.46
CA SER A 219 -24.18 11.71 -10.71
C SER A 219 -23.60 10.86 -11.84
N ARG A 220 -24.35 10.76 -12.96
CA ARG A 220 -23.86 10.01 -14.14
C ARG A 220 -22.64 10.63 -14.80
N ASP A 221 -22.45 11.94 -14.64
CA ASP A 221 -21.37 12.70 -15.25
C ASP A 221 -20.12 12.77 -14.36
N GLN A 222 -20.20 12.26 -13.12
CA GLN A 222 -19.07 12.18 -12.20
C GLN A 222 -18.33 10.86 -12.34
N TYR A 223 -17.00 10.94 -12.43
CA TYR A 223 -16.15 9.74 -12.39
C TYR A 223 -16.13 9.16 -10.99
N ARG A 224 -16.35 7.86 -10.92
CA ARG A 224 -16.26 7.09 -9.66
C ARG A 224 -14.80 6.70 -9.43
N ILE A 225 -14.02 7.61 -8.86
CA ILE A 225 -12.61 7.41 -8.52
C ILE A 225 -12.36 7.75 -7.06
N VAL A 226 -11.46 7.03 -6.41
CA VAL A 226 -10.98 7.39 -5.08
C VAL A 226 -9.86 8.40 -5.27
N ASP A 227 -10.22 9.67 -5.41
CA ASP A 227 -9.31 10.79 -5.60
C ASP A 227 -8.74 11.30 -4.26
N TYR A 228 -7.99 12.39 -4.30
CA TYR A 228 -7.41 12.99 -3.10
C TYR A 228 -8.48 13.46 -2.11
N LYS A 229 -9.57 14.06 -2.62
CA LYS A 229 -10.67 14.54 -1.79
C LYS A 229 -11.39 13.39 -1.08
N ALA A 230 -11.67 12.30 -1.80
CA ALA A 230 -12.31 11.11 -1.24
C ALA A 230 -11.50 10.45 -0.11
N LYS A 231 -10.19 10.72 0.00
CA LYS A 231 -9.34 10.16 1.05
C LYS A 231 -9.09 11.13 2.20
N TRP A 232 -8.93 12.43 1.92
CA TRP A 232 -8.28 13.35 2.84
C TRP A 232 -9.10 14.58 3.21
N GLU A 233 -10.16 14.90 2.49
CA GLU A 233 -10.98 16.08 2.75
C GLU A 233 -12.33 15.68 3.36
N SER A 234 -12.42 15.53 4.68
CA SER A 234 -13.59 15.02 5.40
C SER A 234 -14.90 15.75 5.09
N GLU A 235 -14.83 17.04 4.77
CA GLU A 235 -15.98 17.87 4.43
C GLU A 235 -16.37 17.81 2.94
N SER A 236 -15.59 17.11 2.11
CA SER A 236 -15.89 17.00 0.68
C SER A 236 -17.05 16.05 0.40
N PHE A 237 -17.75 16.30 -0.71
CA PHE A 237 -18.78 15.39 -1.22
C PHE A 237 -18.17 13.99 -1.47
N GLU A 238 -16.99 13.94 -2.06
CA GLU A 238 -16.30 12.72 -2.42
C GLU A 238 -15.98 11.87 -1.18
N TYR A 239 -15.49 12.47 -0.09
CA TYR A 239 -15.21 11.75 1.15
C TYR A 239 -16.49 11.17 1.78
N GLN A 240 -17.55 11.98 1.88
CA GLN A 240 -18.80 11.59 2.53
C GLN A 240 -19.60 10.57 1.73
N ASN A 241 -19.38 10.48 0.41
CA ASN A 241 -20.10 9.59 -0.48
C ASN A 241 -19.23 8.46 -1.06
N THR A 242 -18.01 8.30 -0.58
CA THR A 242 -17.12 7.17 -0.91
C THR A 242 -17.05 6.24 0.29
N VAL A 243 -17.98 5.27 0.36
CA VAL A 243 -18.17 4.41 1.52
C VAL A 243 -17.63 3.01 1.28
N ARG A 244 -17.23 2.35 2.35
CA ARG A 244 -16.69 0.99 2.32
C ARG A 244 -17.75 -0.01 2.79
N THR A 245 -17.92 -1.11 2.04
CA THR A 245 -18.76 -2.23 2.46
C THR A 245 -17.98 -3.55 2.43
N PHE A 246 -18.40 -4.47 3.30
CA PHE A 246 -17.93 -5.87 3.35
C PHE A 246 -19.07 -6.85 3.06
N ASP A 247 -20.24 -6.34 2.75
CA ASP A 247 -21.45 -7.14 2.56
C ASP A 247 -21.71 -7.32 1.06
N PHE A 248 -21.78 -8.58 0.64
CA PHE A 248 -21.89 -8.94 -0.77
C PHE A 248 -23.07 -9.87 -1.00
N PRO A 249 -23.82 -9.71 -2.09
CA PRO A 249 -24.84 -10.67 -2.50
C PRO A 249 -24.19 -12.01 -2.89
N ALA A 250 -24.93 -13.09 -2.72
CA ALA A 250 -24.45 -14.44 -2.99
C ALA A 250 -23.91 -14.65 -4.42
N GLN A 251 -24.45 -13.91 -5.39
CA GLN A 251 -24.02 -13.94 -6.78
C GLN A 251 -22.59 -13.44 -7.01
N ASP A 252 -22.04 -12.64 -6.10
CA ASP A 252 -20.65 -12.13 -6.20
C ASP A 252 -19.61 -13.14 -5.77
N ARG A 253 -19.97 -14.26 -5.15
CA ARG A 253 -19.01 -15.27 -4.66
C ARG A 253 -17.94 -15.68 -5.69
N PRO A 254 -18.27 -15.94 -6.98
CA PRO A 254 -17.26 -16.28 -7.96
C PRO A 254 -16.28 -15.14 -8.24
N LEU A 255 -16.77 -13.88 -8.28
CA LEU A 255 -15.94 -12.70 -8.45
C LEU A 255 -14.98 -12.52 -7.26
N LEU A 256 -15.51 -12.61 -6.03
CA LEU A 256 -14.70 -12.47 -4.82
C LEU A 256 -13.59 -13.54 -4.77
N ALA A 257 -13.90 -14.79 -5.12
CA ALA A 257 -12.91 -15.87 -5.19
C ALA A 257 -11.83 -15.58 -6.25
N LYS A 258 -12.20 -15.01 -7.41
CA LYS A 258 -11.27 -14.62 -8.47
C LYS A 258 -10.32 -13.51 -8.00
N ILE A 259 -10.84 -12.48 -7.32
CA ILE A 259 -10.05 -11.38 -6.74
C ILE A 259 -9.07 -11.91 -5.70
N GLN A 260 -9.53 -12.77 -4.78
CA GLN A 260 -8.69 -13.37 -3.74
C GLN A 260 -7.55 -14.21 -4.35
N LYS A 261 -7.84 -14.99 -5.41
CA LYS A 261 -6.82 -15.76 -6.12
C LYS A 261 -5.76 -14.84 -6.71
N ILE A 262 -6.16 -13.77 -7.42
CA ILE A 262 -5.24 -12.80 -8.02
C ILE A 262 -4.40 -12.12 -6.95
N GLY A 263 -4.98 -11.72 -5.81
CA GLY A 263 -4.24 -11.12 -4.71
C GLY A 263 -3.16 -12.03 -4.14
N LYS A 264 -3.44 -13.34 -3.99
CA LYS A 264 -2.43 -14.33 -3.58
C LYS A 264 -1.32 -14.51 -4.63
N GLU A 265 -1.64 -14.37 -5.91
CA GLU A 265 -0.65 -14.37 -6.99
C GLU A 265 0.23 -13.11 -6.93
N CYS A 266 -0.35 -11.92 -6.66
CA CYS A 266 0.41 -10.70 -6.42
C CYS A 266 1.36 -10.86 -5.23
N TRP A 267 0.91 -11.46 -4.12
CA TRP A 267 1.77 -11.72 -2.96
C TRP A 267 3.04 -12.49 -3.34
N LYS A 268 2.91 -13.53 -4.17
CA LYS A 268 4.04 -14.34 -4.65
C LYS A 268 4.94 -13.58 -5.62
N VAL A 269 4.34 -12.89 -6.61
CA VAL A 269 5.09 -12.18 -7.67
C VAL A 269 5.95 -11.07 -7.09
N PHE A 270 5.41 -10.30 -6.15
CA PHE A 270 6.13 -9.20 -5.50
C PHE A 270 6.91 -9.63 -4.26
N LYS A 271 6.93 -10.94 -3.92
CA LYS A 271 7.60 -11.47 -2.72
C LYS A 271 7.21 -10.70 -1.46
N LEU A 272 5.91 -10.41 -1.33
CA LEU A 272 5.40 -9.65 -0.21
C LEU A 272 5.59 -10.39 1.11
N LYS A 273 5.74 -9.63 2.20
CA LYS A 273 5.88 -10.11 3.58
C LYS A 273 5.09 -9.21 4.52
N GLY A 274 4.85 -9.70 5.73
CA GLY A 274 4.14 -8.95 6.75
C GLY A 274 2.70 -8.65 6.37
N TYR A 275 2.45 -7.55 5.70
CA TYR A 275 1.11 -7.14 5.30
C TYR A 275 1.14 -6.34 3.99
N ALA A 276 0.06 -6.41 3.23
CA ALA A 276 -0.06 -5.70 1.95
C ALA A 276 -1.53 -5.48 1.57
N ARG A 277 -1.79 -4.54 0.67
CA ARG A 277 -3.10 -4.33 0.06
C ARG A 277 -2.98 -4.35 -1.47
N VAL A 278 -3.91 -5.02 -2.11
CA VAL A 278 -4.04 -5.03 -3.57
C VAL A 278 -5.36 -4.36 -3.93
N ASP A 279 -5.30 -3.33 -4.77
CA ASP A 279 -6.45 -2.54 -5.17
C ASP A 279 -6.88 -2.91 -6.60
N PHE A 280 -8.17 -3.11 -6.79
CA PHE A 280 -8.75 -3.63 -8.02
C PHE A 280 -9.87 -2.73 -8.55
N ARG A 281 -9.99 -2.71 -9.88
CA ARG A 281 -11.24 -2.38 -10.57
C ARG A 281 -11.82 -3.63 -11.21
N VAL A 282 -13.16 -3.70 -11.21
CA VAL A 282 -13.89 -4.77 -11.88
C VAL A 282 -14.78 -4.14 -12.93
N ASP A 283 -14.55 -4.50 -14.19
CA ASP A 283 -15.31 -3.98 -15.33
C ASP A 283 -16.74 -4.53 -15.38
N ALA A 284 -17.56 -3.99 -16.28
CA ALA A 284 -18.95 -4.41 -16.47
C ALA A 284 -19.11 -5.90 -16.87
N SER A 285 -18.06 -6.52 -17.37
CA SER A 285 -18.00 -7.95 -17.71
C SER A 285 -17.59 -8.84 -16.53
N GLY A 286 -17.34 -8.25 -15.35
CA GLY A 286 -16.91 -8.97 -14.15
C GLY A 286 -15.42 -9.38 -14.18
N ASN A 287 -14.59 -8.70 -14.97
CA ASN A 287 -13.15 -8.96 -14.99
C ASN A 287 -12.42 -8.06 -13.99
N PRO A 288 -11.68 -8.63 -13.03
CA PRO A 288 -10.83 -7.87 -12.12
C PRO A 288 -9.54 -7.42 -12.82
N TRP A 289 -9.16 -6.16 -12.56
CA TRP A 289 -7.94 -5.51 -13.02
C TRP A 289 -7.18 -4.96 -11.81
N VAL A 290 -5.94 -5.41 -11.61
CA VAL A 290 -5.07 -4.88 -10.55
C VAL A 290 -4.66 -3.45 -10.90
N LEU A 291 -5.04 -2.50 -10.07
CA LEU A 291 -4.65 -1.10 -10.20
C LEU A 291 -3.26 -0.87 -9.62
N GLU A 292 -3.07 -1.29 -8.36
CA GLU A 292 -1.82 -1.15 -7.64
C GLU A 292 -1.66 -2.23 -6.57
N VAL A 293 -0.42 -2.44 -6.13
CA VAL A 293 -0.05 -3.30 -5.01
C VAL A 293 0.67 -2.44 -3.99
N ASN A 294 0.12 -2.35 -2.78
CA ASN A 294 0.68 -1.57 -1.67
C ASN A 294 1.38 -2.51 -0.70
N ALA A 295 2.70 -2.50 -0.68
CA ALA A 295 3.51 -3.37 0.18
C ALA A 295 3.69 -2.82 1.61
N ASN A 296 3.30 -1.58 1.86
CA ASN A 296 3.26 -0.93 3.17
C ASN A 296 2.01 -0.04 3.25
N PRO A 297 0.79 -0.64 3.25
CA PRO A 297 -0.44 0.13 3.31
C PRO A 297 -0.60 0.78 4.69
N CYS A 298 -1.24 1.96 4.72
CA CYS A 298 -1.59 2.64 5.97
C CYS A 298 -2.36 1.71 6.91
N ILE A 299 -1.98 1.70 8.19
CA ILE A 299 -2.61 0.98 9.30
C ILE A 299 -3.06 1.91 10.41
N ALA A 300 -3.37 3.18 10.10
CA ALA A 300 -4.09 4.06 11.02
C ALA A 300 -5.42 3.41 11.41
N PRO A 301 -5.97 3.69 12.61
CA PRO A 301 -7.16 3.00 13.13
C PRO A 301 -8.39 3.03 12.22
N ASP A 302 -8.56 4.07 11.43
CA ASP A 302 -9.66 4.28 10.46
C ASP A 302 -9.34 3.78 9.04
N SER A 303 -8.12 3.29 8.81
CA SER A 303 -7.66 2.84 7.49
C SER A 303 -8.44 1.62 6.99
N GLY A 304 -8.40 1.43 5.66
CA GLY A 304 -9.04 0.28 5.02
C GLY A 304 -8.48 -1.07 5.43
N PHE A 305 -7.18 -1.11 5.72
CA PHE A 305 -6.54 -2.34 6.18
C PHE A 305 -7.03 -2.74 7.58
N VAL A 306 -7.09 -1.79 8.51
CA VAL A 306 -7.56 -2.02 9.89
C VAL A 306 -9.04 -2.37 9.90
N ALA A 307 -9.87 -1.73 9.07
CA ALA A 307 -11.29 -2.09 8.94
C ALA A 307 -11.48 -3.54 8.46
N ALA A 308 -10.66 -4.01 7.51
CA ALA A 308 -10.68 -5.40 7.06
C ALA A 308 -10.22 -6.37 8.17
N ALA A 309 -9.22 -5.98 8.97
CA ALA A 309 -8.77 -6.76 10.13
C ALA A 309 -9.86 -6.85 11.20
N HIS A 310 -10.52 -5.76 11.53
CA HIS A 310 -11.65 -5.74 12.47
C HIS A 310 -12.81 -6.62 11.98
N LYS A 311 -13.16 -6.56 10.68
CA LYS A 311 -14.19 -7.45 10.10
C LYS A 311 -13.79 -8.93 10.16
N ALA A 312 -12.49 -9.24 10.20
CA ALA A 312 -11.96 -10.58 10.45
C ALA A 312 -11.92 -10.98 11.92
N GLY A 313 -12.37 -10.12 12.84
CA GLY A 313 -12.36 -10.37 14.30
C GLY A 313 -11.03 -10.05 15.00
N LEU A 314 -10.08 -9.39 14.32
CA LEU A 314 -8.82 -8.97 14.91
C LEU A 314 -8.98 -7.59 15.57
N SER A 315 -8.64 -7.45 16.84
CA SER A 315 -8.48 -6.13 17.45
C SER A 315 -7.24 -5.43 16.89
N PHE A 316 -7.15 -4.11 17.03
CA PHE A 316 -5.99 -3.34 16.58
C PHE A 316 -4.69 -3.86 17.22
N GLN A 317 -4.70 -4.12 18.53
CA GLN A 317 -3.55 -4.66 19.25
C GLN A 317 -3.12 -6.04 18.71
N HIS A 318 -4.09 -6.94 18.45
CA HIS A 318 -3.76 -8.24 17.85
C HIS A 318 -3.17 -8.10 16.43
N LEU A 319 -3.68 -7.17 15.64
CA LEU A 319 -3.12 -6.88 14.32
C LEU A 319 -1.66 -6.40 14.42
N ILE A 320 -1.40 -5.40 15.29
CA ILE A 320 -0.05 -4.88 15.51
C ILE A 320 0.89 -5.97 16.04
N GLY A 321 0.43 -6.80 16.97
CA GLY A 321 1.18 -7.95 17.46
C GLY A 321 1.55 -8.93 16.33
N ARG A 322 0.61 -9.29 15.47
CA ARG A 322 0.88 -10.20 14.34
C ARG A 322 1.89 -9.62 13.35
N ILE A 323 1.81 -8.32 13.07
CA ILE A 323 2.77 -7.64 12.20
C ILE A 323 4.15 -7.61 12.86
N LEU A 324 4.22 -7.36 14.17
CA LEU A 324 5.46 -7.28 14.93
C LEU A 324 6.22 -8.60 14.99
N TYR A 325 5.52 -9.69 15.30
CA TYR A 325 6.18 -10.98 15.56
C TYR A 325 6.59 -11.73 14.28
N GLY A 326 5.99 -11.42 13.13
CA GLY A 326 6.35 -12.04 11.85
C GLY A 326 7.85 -11.99 11.52
N PRO A 327 8.53 -10.82 11.55
CA PRO A 327 9.96 -10.74 11.27
C PRO A 327 10.86 -11.36 12.36
N ILE A 328 10.44 -11.35 13.62
CA ILE A 328 11.21 -11.92 14.73
C ILE A 328 11.35 -13.43 14.55
N MET A 329 10.25 -14.13 14.28
CA MET A 329 10.26 -15.57 14.03
C MET A 329 11.13 -15.93 12.81
N GLN A 330 11.05 -15.15 11.73
CA GLN A 330 11.87 -15.37 10.53
C GLN A 330 13.35 -15.09 10.75
N PHE A 331 13.71 -14.21 11.68
CA PHE A 331 15.10 -13.89 12.01
C PHE A 331 15.72 -15.01 12.86
N GLU A 332 14.99 -15.52 13.83
CA GLU A 332 15.41 -16.67 14.65
C GLU A 332 15.63 -17.92 13.80
N ASP A 333 14.75 -18.22 12.85
CA ASP A 333 14.89 -19.32 11.89
C ASP A 333 16.18 -19.22 11.03
N ARG A 334 16.65 -18.00 10.73
CA ARG A 334 17.87 -17.77 9.95
C ARG A 334 19.15 -17.90 10.79
N CYS A 335 19.10 -17.48 12.05
CA CYS A 335 20.24 -17.47 12.94
C CYS A 335 20.46 -18.81 13.64
N PHE A 336 19.42 -19.63 13.76
CA PHE A 336 19.46 -20.94 14.41
C PHE A 336 18.72 -22.00 13.56
N PRO A 337 19.34 -22.48 12.44
CA PRO A 337 18.76 -23.58 11.69
C PRO A 337 18.82 -24.85 12.55
N GLU A 338 17.66 -25.30 12.98
CA GLU A 338 17.38 -26.61 13.61
C GLU A 338 18.32 -27.05 14.74
N SER A 339 18.17 -26.48 15.95
CA SER A 339 18.39 -27.21 17.17
C SER A 339 17.52 -26.66 18.30
N ASP A 340 16.69 -27.54 18.82
CA ASP A 340 15.86 -27.42 20.03
C ASP A 340 14.55 -26.64 19.91
N THR A 341 13.50 -27.42 19.90
CA THR A 341 12.10 -27.04 20.13
C THR A 341 11.93 -26.18 21.38
N PHE A 342 11.97 -24.87 21.23
CA PHE A 342 11.44 -23.95 22.22
C PHE A 342 9.93 -23.78 22.01
N SER A 343 9.16 -24.55 22.76
CA SER A 343 7.70 -24.42 22.78
C SER A 343 7.32 -23.18 23.59
N TRP A 344 7.00 -22.07 22.90
CA TRP A 344 6.32 -20.96 23.52
C TRP A 344 4.84 -21.31 23.72
N LYS A 345 4.50 -21.79 24.93
CA LYS A 345 3.11 -21.76 25.38
C LYS A 345 2.73 -20.31 25.63
N ILE A 346 1.99 -19.70 24.69
CA ILE A 346 1.30 -18.44 24.93
C ILE A 346 0.29 -18.74 26.05
N ALA A 347 0.54 -18.23 27.26
CA ALA A 347 -0.46 -18.18 28.31
C ALA A 347 -1.52 -17.17 27.87
N VAL A 348 -2.56 -17.65 27.23
CA VAL A 348 -3.82 -16.94 27.11
C VAL A 348 -4.52 -17.17 28.44
N ASN A 349 -4.39 -16.22 29.37
CA ASN A 349 -5.28 -16.17 30.52
C ASN A 349 -6.62 -15.63 30.02
N GLU A 350 -7.66 -16.41 30.33
CA GLU A 350 -9.08 -16.13 30.15
C GLU A 350 -9.53 -14.81 30.80
#